data_c8cfe7b53599251ba8e2ea02abc1d327
#
_entry.id   c8cfe7b53599251ba8e2ea02abc1d327
#
_cell.length_a   1.000
_cell.length_b   1.000
_cell.length_c   1.000
_cell.angle_alpha   90.00
_cell.angle_beta   90.00
_cell.angle_gamma   90.00
#
_symmetry.space_group_name_H-M   'P 1'
#
loop_
_entity.id
_entity.type
_entity.pdbx_description
1 polymer ?
#
loop_
_entity_poly.entity_id
_entity_poly.type
_entity_poly.pdbx_seq_one_letter_code
_entity_poly.pdbx_strand_id
1 'polypeptide(L)'
;MTTHPEGQTAILTTPDGTRLAYRDHHPAPAEAAGPLLLLHGLAGHQGEWDALARRLRSDGHRVVTYDARGHGASTRVPASTSRAAHVRDAVTVIGELSLAPVTLIGQSLGGHTAMLLAADHPDLVRSLVLVEAGPGGPNPDLPGRIAGWLDSWPTPFTSLEQARDFLGHEAWTRTLRKRGDGWYASFDRDVMIDSVAELATTAYWPQWSRITCPTLLVQGENGTMRPGEPERMLTLRPGTHHRLIPGAAHDVHLDQPDRLHQAIRTFLRTPPASP
;
A
#
# COMPACT_ATOMS: atom_id res chain seq x y z
N MET A 1 -19.89 2.41 -18.83
CA MET A 1 -19.26 2.69 -17.53
C MET A 1 -20.34 2.50 -16.47
N THR A 2 -20.29 1.42 -15.72
CA THR A 2 -21.18 1.18 -14.57
C THR A 2 -20.68 2.00 -13.40
N THR A 3 -21.36 3.10 -13.08
CA THR A 3 -21.10 3.89 -11.86
C THR A 3 -21.57 3.06 -10.67
N HIS A 4 -20.65 2.54 -9.88
CA HIS A 4 -20.96 1.95 -8.57
C HIS A 4 -21.26 3.07 -7.57
N PRO A 5 -22.21 2.88 -6.62
CA PRO A 5 -22.43 3.83 -5.54
C PRO A 5 -21.13 4.08 -4.77
N GLU A 6 -20.92 5.34 -4.34
CA GLU A 6 -19.71 5.77 -3.64
C GLU A 6 -19.32 4.82 -2.49
N GLY A 7 -18.08 4.34 -2.51
CA GLY A 7 -17.53 3.50 -1.45
C GLY A 7 -17.96 2.03 -1.49
N GLN A 8 -18.77 1.60 -2.47
CA GLN A 8 -19.03 0.16 -2.66
C GLN A 8 -17.81 -0.55 -3.23
N THR A 9 -17.55 -1.75 -2.72
CA THR A 9 -16.50 -2.61 -3.25
C THR A 9 -16.97 -3.21 -4.58
N ALA A 10 -16.19 -2.94 -5.63
CA ALA A 10 -16.34 -3.55 -6.95
C ALA A 10 -15.22 -4.56 -7.20
N ILE A 11 -15.36 -5.38 -8.23
CA ILE A 11 -14.37 -6.40 -8.62
C ILE A 11 -13.95 -6.15 -10.06
N LEU A 12 -12.66 -6.17 -10.30
CA LEU A 12 -12.08 -6.32 -11.63
C LEU A 12 -11.31 -7.64 -11.72
N THR A 13 -11.09 -8.13 -12.94
CA THR A 13 -10.33 -9.36 -13.16
C THR A 13 -9.10 -9.05 -14.00
N THR A 14 -7.94 -9.46 -13.52
CA THR A 14 -6.66 -9.29 -14.20
C THR A 14 -6.51 -10.30 -15.35
N PRO A 15 -5.58 -10.08 -16.30
CA PRO A 15 -5.33 -11.02 -17.40
C PRO A 15 -4.95 -12.45 -16.95
N ASP A 16 -4.38 -12.64 -15.76
CA ASP A 16 -4.07 -13.95 -15.20
C ASP A 16 -5.24 -14.57 -14.41
N GLY A 17 -6.43 -13.98 -14.47
CA GLY A 17 -7.65 -14.47 -13.83
C GLY A 17 -7.78 -14.10 -12.33
N THR A 18 -6.84 -13.34 -11.76
CA THR A 18 -6.94 -12.88 -10.38
C THR A 18 -8.05 -11.83 -10.26
N ARG A 19 -8.96 -12.02 -9.31
CA ARG A 19 -10.01 -11.03 -9.01
C ARG A 19 -9.49 -10.06 -7.96
N LEU A 20 -9.59 -8.76 -8.25
CA LEU A 20 -9.18 -7.68 -7.35
C LEU A 20 -10.41 -6.89 -6.91
N ALA A 21 -10.60 -6.77 -5.61
CA ALA A 21 -11.63 -5.96 -5.00
C ALA A 21 -11.11 -4.52 -4.85
N TYR A 22 -11.86 -3.54 -5.30
CA TYR A 22 -11.47 -2.13 -5.23
C TYR A 22 -12.63 -1.23 -4.81
N ARG A 23 -12.30 -0.02 -4.37
CA ARG A 23 -13.23 1.09 -4.13
C ARG A 23 -12.75 2.32 -4.90
N ASP A 24 -13.68 2.98 -5.55
CA ASP A 24 -13.43 4.20 -6.32
C ASP A 24 -14.20 5.36 -5.67
N HIS A 25 -13.46 6.27 -5.07
CA HIS A 25 -14.00 7.43 -4.36
C HIS A 25 -13.85 8.67 -5.23
N HIS A 26 -14.94 9.07 -5.87
CA HIS A 26 -14.95 10.28 -6.69
C HIS A 26 -14.94 11.54 -5.81
N PRO A 27 -14.24 12.61 -6.23
CA PRO A 27 -14.30 13.90 -5.53
C PRO A 27 -15.72 14.49 -5.61
N ALA A 28 -16.06 15.39 -4.68
CA ALA A 28 -17.21 16.26 -4.87
C ALA A 28 -16.97 17.13 -6.12
N PRO A 29 -18.04 17.60 -6.83
CA PRO A 29 -17.94 18.13 -8.20
C PRO A 29 -17.27 19.51 -8.35
N ALA A 30 -16.20 19.80 -7.65
CA ALA A 30 -15.42 21.03 -7.81
C ALA A 30 -13.94 20.74 -7.64
N GLU A 31 -13.18 20.92 -8.72
CA GLU A 31 -11.73 20.85 -8.83
C GLU A 31 -11.14 19.43 -8.92
N ALA A 32 -10.95 18.96 -10.15
CA ALA A 32 -10.29 17.70 -10.44
C ALA A 32 -8.77 17.80 -10.18
N ALA A 33 -8.35 17.61 -8.94
CA ALA A 33 -6.99 17.22 -8.65
C ALA A 33 -6.77 15.81 -9.23
N GLY A 34 -5.54 15.50 -9.66
CA GLY A 34 -5.25 14.21 -10.32
C GLY A 34 -5.61 12.99 -9.46
N PRO A 35 -5.81 11.82 -10.09
CA PRO A 35 -6.19 10.60 -9.39
C PRO A 35 -5.07 10.05 -8.51
N LEU A 36 -5.47 9.38 -7.43
CA LEU A 36 -4.59 8.72 -6.47
C LEU A 36 -4.94 7.23 -6.40
N LEU A 37 -3.92 6.36 -6.37
CA LEU A 37 -4.06 4.93 -6.13
C LEU A 37 -3.32 4.56 -4.85
N LEU A 38 -4.04 4.00 -3.87
CA LEU A 38 -3.52 3.65 -2.55
C LEU A 38 -3.34 2.13 -2.43
N LEU A 39 -2.13 1.70 -2.03
CA LEU A 39 -1.69 0.32 -1.94
C LEU A 39 -1.34 -0.02 -0.49
N HIS A 40 -2.08 -0.95 0.13
CA HIS A 40 -1.85 -1.40 1.51
C HIS A 40 -0.67 -2.36 1.66
N GLY A 41 -0.23 -2.58 2.88
CA GLY A 41 0.86 -3.49 3.24
C GLY A 41 0.47 -4.97 3.30
N LEU A 42 1.43 -5.81 3.69
CA LEU A 42 1.23 -7.25 3.88
C LEU A 42 0.17 -7.50 4.96
N ALA A 43 -0.68 -8.50 4.74
CA ALA A 43 -1.79 -8.89 5.58
C ALA A 43 -2.86 -7.79 5.82
N GLY A 44 -2.70 -6.63 5.18
CA GLY A 44 -3.62 -5.52 5.24
C GLY A 44 -4.84 -5.64 4.30
N HIS A 45 -5.57 -4.55 4.14
CA HIS A 45 -6.69 -4.46 3.22
C HIS A 45 -6.99 -3.00 2.84
N GLN A 46 -7.74 -2.79 1.75
CA GLN A 46 -8.07 -1.46 1.23
C GLN A 46 -8.71 -0.51 2.27
N GLY A 47 -9.46 -1.04 3.24
CA GLY A 47 -10.16 -0.24 4.25
C GLY A 47 -9.24 0.44 5.28
N GLU A 48 -7.95 0.08 5.36
CA GLU A 48 -6.97 0.80 6.19
C GLU A 48 -6.80 2.25 5.74
N TRP A 49 -7.05 2.50 4.48
CA TRP A 49 -6.96 3.81 3.87
C TRP A 49 -8.20 4.70 4.04
N ASP A 50 -9.32 4.18 4.62
CA ASP A 50 -10.61 4.89 4.65
C ASP A 50 -10.52 6.30 5.24
N ALA A 51 -9.73 6.50 6.30
CA ALA A 51 -9.55 7.80 6.93
C ALA A 51 -8.79 8.78 6.01
N LEU A 52 -7.70 8.31 5.41
CA LEU A 52 -6.90 9.11 4.48
C LEU A 52 -7.64 9.35 3.16
N ALA A 53 -8.33 8.36 2.62
CA ALA A 53 -9.10 8.47 1.38
C ALA A 53 -10.19 9.54 1.48
N ARG A 54 -10.91 9.60 2.61
CA ARG A 54 -11.91 10.66 2.85
C ARG A 54 -11.29 12.06 2.82
N ARG A 55 -10.11 12.26 3.44
CA ARG A 55 -9.41 13.54 3.47
C ARG A 55 -8.93 13.96 2.07
N LEU A 56 -8.28 13.04 1.36
CA LEU A 56 -7.77 13.29 0.01
C LEU A 56 -8.91 13.57 -0.98
N ARG A 57 -10.04 12.86 -0.83
CA ARG A 57 -11.26 13.15 -1.58
C ARG A 57 -11.80 14.56 -1.30
N SER A 58 -11.77 14.98 -0.04
CA SER A 58 -12.17 16.36 0.35
C SER A 58 -11.20 17.43 -0.19
N ASP A 59 -9.96 17.05 -0.48
CA ASP A 59 -8.98 17.91 -1.18
C ASP A 59 -9.19 17.94 -2.72
N GLY A 60 -10.24 17.27 -3.24
CA GLY A 60 -10.59 17.27 -4.66
C GLY A 60 -9.99 16.11 -5.47
N HIS A 61 -9.36 15.13 -4.85
CA HIS A 61 -8.79 13.98 -5.55
C HIS A 61 -9.79 12.84 -5.77
N ARG A 62 -9.75 12.21 -6.95
CA ARG A 62 -10.31 10.86 -7.12
C ARG A 62 -9.36 9.88 -6.45
N VAL A 63 -9.87 9.07 -5.52
CA VAL A 63 -9.05 8.14 -4.73
C VAL A 63 -9.52 6.72 -4.97
N VAL A 64 -8.60 5.88 -5.45
CA VAL A 64 -8.86 4.45 -5.63
C VAL A 64 -8.04 3.68 -4.60
N THR A 65 -8.68 2.72 -3.94
CA THR A 65 -8.04 1.73 -3.06
C THR A 65 -8.39 0.34 -3.57
N TYR A 66 -7.51 -0.64 -3.42
CA TYR A 66 -7.82 -2.02 -3.76
C TYR A 66 -7.18 -3.00 -2.80
N ASP A 67 -7.79 -4.17 -2.64
CA ASP A 67 -7.19 -5.30 -1.95
C ASP A 67 -6.20 -5.99 -2.90
N ALA A 68 -4.93 -6.06 -2.52
CA ALA A 68 -3.92 -6.77 -3.30
C ALA A 68 -4.28 -8.27 -3.42
N ARG A 69 -3.75 -8.95 -4.45
CA ARG A 69 -3.85 -10.41 -4.55
C ARG A 69 -3.45 -11.08 -3.25
N GLY A 70 -4.16 -12.10 -2.83
CA GLY A 70 -3.97 -12.78 -1.54
C GLY A 70 -4.66 -12.11 -0.35
N HIS A 71 -5.24 -10.90 -0.51
CA HIS A 71 -5.72 -10.08 0.60
C HIS A 71 -7.21 -9.75 0.49
N GLY A 72 -7.82 -9.42 1.62
CA GLY A 72 -9.15 -8.84 1.75
C GLY A 72 -10.25 -9.62 1.03
N ALA A 73 -10.92 -8.97 0.07
CA ALA A 73 -11.97 -9.55 -0.77
C ALA A 73 -11.46 -9.96 -2.17
N SER A 74 -10.16 -9.78 -2.44
CA SER A 74 -9.49 -10.25 -3.66
C SER A 74 -9.29 -11.76 -3.64
N THR A 75 -8.80 -12.35 -4.74
CA THR A 75 -8.47 -13.78 -4.80
C THR A 75 -7.53 -14.17 -3.67
N ARG A 76 -7.98 -15.05 -2.78
CA ARG A 76 -7.28 -15.42 -1.55
C ARG A 76 -6.00 -16.22 -1.81
N VAL A 77 -6.04 -17.15 -2.77
CA VAL A 77 -4.90 -17.98 -3.18
C VAL A 77 -4.69 -17.76 -4.67
N PRO A 78 -3.93 -16.72 -5.07
CA PRO A 78 -3.63 -16.44 -6.46
C PRO A 78 -2.60 -17.43 -7.02
N ALA A 79 -2.54 -17.59 -8.34
CA ALA A 79 -1.57 -18.46 -9.01
C ALA A 79 -0.10 -17.99 -8.85
N SER A 80 0.12 -16.70 -8.53
CA SER A 80 1.44 -16.12 -8.31
C SER A 80 1.34 -14.98 -7.30
N THR A 81 2.35 -14.89 -6.42
CA THR A 81 2.55 -13.80 -5.45
C THR A 81 3.80 -12.98 -5.75
N SER A 82 4.41 -13.19 -6.94
CA SER A 82 5.63 -12.49 -7.33
C SER A 82 5.46 -10.96 -7.33
N ARG A 83 6.56 -10.24 -7.08
CA ARG A 83 6.53 -8.78 -7.13
C ARG A 83 6.05 -8.26 -8.49
N ALA A 84 6.45 -8.93 -9.57
CA ALA A 84 5.98 -8.61 -10.92
C ALA A 84 4.48 -8.83 -11.09
N ALA A 85 3.88 -9.83 -10.43
CA ALA A 85 2.43 -10.04 -10.46
C ALA A 85 1.69 -8.90 -9.74
N HIS A 86 2.16 -8.45 -8.59
CA HIS A 86 1.61 -7.29 -7.89
C HIS A 86 1.69 -6.00 -8.72
N VAL A 87 2.80 -5.79 -9.44
CA VAL A 87 2.94 -4.64 -10.36
C VAL A 87 1.90 -4.72 -11.49
N ARG A 88 1.75 -5.89 -12.15
CA ARG A 88 0.74 -6.07 -13.20
C ARG A 88 -0.69 -5.84 -12.71
N ASP A 89 -1.00 -6.19 -11.46
CA ASP A 89 -2.30 -5.88 -10.86
C ASP A 89 -2.54 -4.38 -10.81
N ALA A 90 -1.58 -3.64 -10.27
CA ALA A 90 -1.69 -2.18 -10.17
C ALA A 90 -1.79 -1.53 -11.55
N VAL A 91 -1.02 -2.00 -12.54
CA VAL A 91 -1.14 -1.56 -13.94
C VAL A 91 -2.55 -1.84 -14.49
N THR A 92 -3.12 -3.03 -14.20
CA THR A 92 -4.49 -3.36 -14.62
C THR A 92 -5.51 -2.43 -13.97
N VAL A 93 -5.39 -2.16 -12.66
CA VAL A 93 -6.27 -1.20 -11.96
C VAL A 93 -6.18 0.19 -12.60
N ILE A 94 -4.97 0.67 -12.90
CA ILE A 94 -4.74 1.98 -13.53
C ILE A 94 -5.40 2.04 -14.91
N GLY A 95 -5.24 1.01 -15.72
CA GLY A 95 -5.79 0.95 -17.07
C GLY A 95 -7.32 0.85 -17.10
N GLU A 96 -7.89 -0.13 -16.37
CA GLU A 96 -9.34 -0.38 -16.32
C GLU A 96 -10.13 0.83 -15.78
N LEU A 97 -9.53 1.56 -14.82
CA LEU A 97 -10.17 2.73 -14.21
C LEU A 97 -9.73 4.06 -14.84
N SER A 98 -8.90 4.03 -15.88
CA SER A 98 -8.40 5.22 -16.59
C SER A 98 -7.77 6.25 -15.64
N LEU A 99 -6.82 5.81 -14.80
CA LEU A 99 -6.19 6.65 -13.78
C LEU A 99 -4.90 7.32 -14.25
N ALA A 100 -4.33 6.94 -15.40
CA ALA A 100 -3.04 7.47 -15.83
C ALA A 100 -3.12 8.93 -16.32
N PRO A 101 -2.10 9.78 -16.01
CA PRO A 101 -1.03 9.51 -15.04
C PRO A 101 -1.51 9.66 -13.59
N VAL A 102 -1.19 8.68 -12.73
CA VAL A 102 -1.68 8.55 -11.35
C VAL A 102 -0.61 8.89 -10.31
N THR A 103 -0.99 9.44 -9.18
CA THR A 103 -0.13 9.45 -7.99
C THR A 103 -0.30 8.14 -7.22
N LEU A 104 0.80 7.46 -6.97
CA LEU A 104 0.83 6.24 -6.17
C LEU A 104 1.14 6.56 -4.71
N ILE A 105 0.37 5.99 -3.78
CA ILE A 105 0.62 6.07 -2.34
C ILE A 105 0.64 4.63 -1.82
N GLY A 106 1.80 4.15 -1.39
CA GLY A 106 1.93 2.77 -0.94
C GLY A 106 2.62 2.65 0.42
N GLN A 107 2.10 1.76 1.26
CA GLN A 107 2.67 1.44 2.55
C GLN A 107 3.36 0.06 2.49
N SER A 108 4.55 -0.07 3.09
CA SER A 108 5.25 -1.35 3.24
C SER A 108 5.33 -2.13 1.92
N LEU A 109 4.75 -3.34 1.84
CA LEU A 109 4.72 -4.16 0.63
C LEU A 109 3.99 -3.47 -0.54
N GLY A 110 2.93 -2.70 -0.25
CA GLY A 110 2.24 -1.87 -1.24
C GLY A 110 3.12 -0.72 -1.74
N GLY A 111 3.92 -0.13 -0.86
CA GLY A 111 4.93 0.86 -1.22
C GLY A 111 6.03 0.28 -2.12
N HIS A 112 6.47 -0.94 -1.82
CA HIS A 112 7.41 -1.65 -2.68
C HIS A 112 6.82 -1.92 -4.07
N THR A 113 5.53 -2.30 -4.16
CA THR A 113 4.82 -2.45 -5.44
C THR A 113 4.76 -1.12 -6.20
N ALA A 114 4.41 -0.03 -5.51
CA ALA A 114 4.34 1.31 -6.09
C ALA A 114 5.71 1.78 -6.61
N MET A 115 6.78 1.49 -5.88
CA MET A 115 8.16 1.79 -6.27
C MET A 115 8.55 1.07 -7.56
N LEU A 116 8.28 -0.23 -7.66
CA LEU A 116 8.58 -1.02 -8.86
C LEU A 116 7.77 -0.52 -10.05
N LEU A 117 6.48 -0.23 -9.86
CA LEU A 117 5.62 0.30 -10.90
C LEU A 117 6.15 1.65 -11.42
N ALA A 118 6.55 2.55 -10.53
CA ALA A 118 7.10 3.86 -10.91
C ALA A 118 8.44 3.73 -11.69
N ALA A 119 9.23 2.69 -11.39
CA ALA A 119 10.48 2.42 -12.09
C ALA A 119 10.29 1.79 -13.49
N ASP A 120 9.30 0.89 -13.63
CA ASP A 120 9.11 0.08 -14.82
C ASP A 120 8.04 0.66 -15.78
N HIS A 121 7.14 1.53 -15.27
CA HIS A 121 6.06 2.18 -16.03
C HIS A 121 5.99 3.69 -15.74
N PRO A 122 7.07 4.45 -16.01
CA PRO A 122 7.14 5.88 -15.64
C PRO A 122 6.02 6.72 -16.26
N ASP A 123 5.54 6.37 -17.46
CA ASP A 123 4.47 7.10 -18.14
C ASP A 123 3.11 6.99 -17.45
N LEU A 124 2.91 5.99 -16.61
CA LEU A 124 1.68 5.81 -15.84
C LEU A 124 1.70 6.61 -14.52
N VAL A 125 2.88 7.06 -14.05
CA VAL A 125 3.05 7.57 -12.70
C VAL A 125 3.39 9.06 -12.69
N ARG A 126 2.49 9.87 -12.15
CA ARG A 126 2.67 11.32 -11.95
C ARG A 126 3.64 11.62 -10.80
N SER A 127 3.47 10.94 -9.67
CA SER A 127 4.29 11.08 -8.47
C SER A 127 4.14 9.84 -7.56
N LEU A 128 5.08 9.67 -6.65
CA LEU A 128 5.18 8.52 -5.78
C LEU A 128 5.27 8.95 -4.31
N VAL A 129 4.46 8.33 -3.45
CA VAL A 129 4.55 8.44 -2.00
C VAL A 129 4.81 7.05 -1.42
N LEU A 130 5.97 6.89 -0.79
CA LEU A 130 6.35 5.67 -0.07
C LEU A 130 6.15 5.91 1.42
N VAL A 131 5.36 5.06 2.07
CA VAL A 131 5.12 5.09 3.52
C VAL A 131 5.75 3.85 4.12
N GLU A 132 6.80 4.02 4.92
CA GLU A 132 7.57 2.91 5.53
C GLU A 132 7.97 1.83 4.51
N ALA A 133 8.46 2.24 3.35
CA ALA A 133 8.84 1.36 2.25
C ALA A 133 10.08 1.85 1.53
N GLY A 134 10.90 0.91 1.08
CA GLY A 134 12.10 1.19 0.32
C GLY A 134 12.54 0.01 -0.55
N PRO A 135 13.67 0.14 -1.26
CA PRO A 135 14.21 -0.91 -2.14
C PRO A 135 14.70 -2.14 -1.40
N GLY A 136 14.85 -2.06 -0.08
CA GLY A 136 15.11 -3.18 0.81
C GLY A 136 16.34 -4.01 0.49
N GLY A 137 16.26 -5.25 0.89
CA GLY A 137 16.95 -6.50 0.65
C GLY A 137 18.45 -6.55 0.36
N PRO A 138 19.01 -7.77 0.26
CA PRO A 138 18.38 -9.02 0.69
C PRO A 138 18.02 -9.04 2.17
N ASN A 139 16.96 -9.76 2.52
CA ASN A 139 16.55 -9.98 3.91
C ASN A 139 16.19 -11.46 4.13
N PRO A 140 17.18 -12.36 4.24
CA PRO A 140 16.95 -13.81 4.27
C PRO A 140 15.99 -14.24 5.39
N ASP A 141 15.99 -13.53 6.51
CA ASP A 141 15.16 -13.86 7.68
C ASP A 141 13.70 -13.37 7.55
N LEU A 142 13.38 -12.55 6.54
CA LEU A 142 12.06 -11.92 6.42
C LEU A 142 10.93 -12.94 6.35
N PRO A 143 10.97 -13.98 5.49
CA PRO A 143 9.90 -14.98 5.42
C PRO A 143 9.66 -15.67 6.77
N GLY A 144 10.75 -16.05 7.47
CA GLY A 144 10.66 -16.67 8.81
C GLY A 144 10.06 -15.74 9.87
N ARG A 145 10.41 -14.45 9.84
CA ARG A 145 9.82 -13.45 10.76
C ARG A 145 8.34 -13.24 10.48
N ILE A 146 7.94 -13.19 9.21
CA ILE A 146 6.52 -13.08 8.82
C ILE A 146 5.77 -14.34 9.26
N ALA A 147 6.33 -15.53 9.03
CA ALA A 147 5.74 -16.78 9.50
C ALA A 147 5.52 -16.77 11.02
N GLY A 148 6.55 -16.43 11.80
CA GLY A 148 6.46 -16.36 13.25
C GLY A 148 5.44 -15.32 13.74
N TRP A 149 5.36 -14.16 13.07
CA TRP A 149 4.35 -13.15 13.37
C TRP A 149 2.93 -13.66 13.11
N LEU A 150 2.68 -14.27 11.95
CA LEU A 150 1.36 -14.82 11.62
C LEU A 150 0.97 -16.00 12.53
N ASP A 151 1.93 -16.83 12.88
CA ASP A 151 1.71 -17.97 13.79
C ASP A 151 1.44 -17.54 15.24
N SER A 152 1.81 -16.31 15.61
CA SER A 152 1.49 -15.74 16.93
C SER A 152 0.03 -15.28 17.05
N TRP A 153 -0.69 -15.14 15.92
CA TRP A 153 -2.08 -14.69 15.97
C TRP A 153 -2.98 -15.77 16.62
N PRO A 154 -3.82 -15.40 17.59
CA PRO A 154 -4.87 -16.29 18.06
C PRO A 154 -5.73 -16.79 16.89
N THR A 155 -5.93 -18.11 16.80
CA THR A 155 -6.69 -18.72 15.69
C THR A 155 -7.67 -19.77 16.27
N PRO A 156 -8.93 -19.36 16.52
CA PRO A 156 -9.55 -18.07 16.25
C PRO A 156 -9.28 -17.00 17.31
N PHE A 157 -9.50 -15.72 16.96
CA PHE A 157 -9.82 -14.71 17.96
C PHE A 157 -11.25 -14.92 18.47
N THR A 158 -11.46 -14.82 19.77
CA THR A 158 -12.78 -15.02 20.39
C THR A 158 -13.72 -13.83 20.22
N SER A 159 -13.15 -12.63 20.04
CA SER A 159 -13.88 -11.38 19.79
C SER A 159 -13.06 -10.39 18.95
N LEU A 160 -13.75 -9.39 18.36
CA LEU A 160 -13.07 -8.28 17.67
C LEU A 160 -12.31 -7.37 18.66
N GLU A 161 -12.74 -7.30 19.92
CA GLU A 161 -12.04 -6.57 20.96
C GLU A 161 -10.67 -7.22 21.25
N GLN A 162 -10.64 -8.54 21.47
CA GLN A 162 -9.39 -9.29 21.60
C GLN A 162 -8.48 -9.09 20.40
N ALA A 163 -9.06 -9.14 19.19
CA ALA A 163 -8.29 -8.93 17.96
C ALA A 163 -7.71 -7.52 17.89
N ARG A 164 -8.49 -6.48 18.21
CA ARG A 164 -8.02 -5.08 18.24
C ARG A 164 -6.87 -4.92 19.24
N ASP A 165 -7.01 -5.46 20.44
CA ASP A 165 -6.01 -5.33 21.50
C ASP A 165 -4.70 -6.07 21.14
N PHE A 166 -4.81 -7.20 20.43
CA PHE A 166 -3.66 -7.95 19.94
C PHE A 166 -2.99 -7.28 18.72
N LEU A 167 -3.79 -6.82 17.75
CA LEU A 167 -3.30 -6.25 16.49
C LEU A 167 -2.93 -4.76 16.60
N GLY A 168 -3.29 -4.11 17.70
CA GLY A 168 -2.91 -2.73 18.01
C GLY A 168 -3.79 -1.65 17.38
N HIS A 169 -4.61 -1.97 16.38
CA HIS A 169 -5.50 -0.99 15.73
C HIS A 169 -6.80 -1.63 15.23
N GLU A 170 -7.93 -0.88 15.35
CA GLU A 170 -9.24 -1.36 14.89
C GLU A 170 -9.29 -1.68 13.39
N ALA A 171 -8.57 -0.93 12.55
CA ALA A 171 -8.54 -1.18 11.11
C ALA A 171 -8.10 -2.62 10.79
N TRP A 172 -7.15 -3.16 11.52
CA TRP A 172 -6.66 -4.52 11.37
C TRP A 172 -7.75 -5.59 11.62
N THR A 173 -8.74 -5.31 12.47
CA THR A 173 -9.83 -6.27 12.74
C THR A 173 -10.70 -6.54 11.50
N ARG A 174 -10.69 -5.62 10.53
CA ARG A 174 -11.42 -5.77 9.26
C ARG A 174 -10.80 -6.79 8.31
N THR A 175 -9.57 -7.23 8.57
CA THR A 175 -8.95 -8.36 7.85
C THR A 175 -9.52 -9.70 8.30
N LEU A 176 -10.33 -9.71 9.35
CA LEU A 176 -10.90 -10.94 9.93
C LEU A 176 -12.26 -11.26 9.34
N ARG A 177 -12.58 -12.54 9.32
CA ARG A 177 -13.89 -13.07 8.92
C ARG A 177 -14.43 -13.97 10.03
N LYS A 178 -15.71 -13.75 10.40
CA LYS A 178 -16.39 -14.61 11.36
C LYS A 178 -16.68 -15.96 10.71
N ARG A 179 -16.32 -17.04 11.41
CA ARG A 179 -16.62 -18.43 11.04
C ARG A 179 -16.95 -19.18 12.34
N GLY A 180 -18.16 -19.76 12.43
CA GLY A 180 -18.57 -20.53 13.59
C GLY A 180 -18.33 -19.79 14.92
N ASP A 181 -17.37 -20.30 15.68
CA ASP A 181 -17.05 -19.90 17.04
C ASP A 181 -16.11 -18.69 17.18
N GLY A 182 -15.53 -18.20 16.07
CA GLY A 182 -14.52 -17.13 16.19
C GLY A 182 -14.25 -16.32 14.94
N TRP A 183 -13.19 -15.51 15.02
CA TRP A 183 -12.72 -14.63 13.97
C TRP A 183 -11.36 -15.10 13.45
N TYR A 184 -11.25 -15.26 12.14
CA TYR A 184 -10.10 -15.82 11.45
C TYR A 184 -9.58 -14.83 10.41
N ALA A 185 -8.27 -14.82 10.15
CA ALA A 185 -7.68 -14.06 9.08
C ALA A 185 -8.33 -14.39 7.72
N SER A 186 -8.60 -13.36 6.91
CA SER A 186 -9.18 -13.53 5.57
C SER A 186 -8.17 -13.96 4.53
N PHE A 187 -6.88 -13.71 4.78
CA PHE A 187 -5.77 -14.13 3.94
C PHE A 187 -5.34 -15.57 4.20
N ASP A 188 -4.48 -16.10 3.35
CA ASP A 188 -3.82 -17.39 3.52
C ASP A 188 -2.40 -17.15 4.05
N ARG A 189 -1.97 -17.91 5.07
CA ARG A 189 -0.68 -17.75 5.72
C ARG A 189 0.48 -17.92 4.75
N ASP A 190 0.46 -18.99 3.96
CA ASP A 190 1.57 -19.31 3.07
C ASP A 190 1.65 -18.33 1.90
N VAL A 191 0.50 -17.85 1.41
CA VAL A 191 0.43 -16.76 0.43
C VAL A 191 1.09 -15.47 0.96
N MET A 192 0.93 -15.15 2.25
CA MET A 192 1.59 -13.98 2.86
C MET A 192 3.11 -14.17 2.90
N ILE A 193 3.58 -15.34 3.28
CA ILE A 193 5.01 -15.67 3.32
C ILE A 193 5.60 -15.61 1.91
N ASP A 194 4.94 -16.20 0.93
CA ASP A 194 5.37 -16.20 -0.47
C ASP A 194 5.41 -14.79 -1.06
N SER A 195 4.51 -13.91 -0.64
CA SER A 195 4.45 -12.50 -1.11
C SER A 195 5.70 -11.68 -0.75
N VAL A 196 6.49 -12.13 0.22
CA VAL A 196 7.75 -11.49 0.64
C VAL A 196 8.98 -12.31 0.29
N ALA A 197 8.83 -13.50 -0.31
CA ALA A 197 9.94 -14.42 -0.57
C ALA A 197 11.04 -13.80 -1.45
N GLU A 198 10.67 -13.05 -2.49
CA GLU A 198 11.65 -12.37 -3.35
C GLU A 198 12.49 -11.33 -2.59
N LEU A 199 11.94 -10.69 -1.55
CA LEU A 199 12.66 -9.72 -0.72
C LEU A 199 13.72 -10.38 0.17
N ALA A 200 13.65 -11.70 0.35
CA ALA A 200 14.68 -12.45 1.08
C ALA A 200 16.00 -12.48 0.33
N THR A 201 15.96 -12.49 -1.00
CA THR A 201 17.12 -12.72 -1.87
C THR A 201 17.50 -11.52 -2.72
N THR A 202 16.57 -10.61 -2.96
CA THR A 202 16.72 -9.54 -3.96
C THR A 202 16.64 -8.16 -3.32
N ALA A 203 17.55 -7.28 -3.75
CA ALA A 203 17.51 -5.85 -3.48
C ALA A 203 17.12 -5.09 -4.77
N TYR A 204 16.31 -4.03 -4.61
CA TYR A 204 15.75 -3.30 -5.74
C TYR A 204 16.30 -1.87 -5.89
N TRP A 205 17.57 -1.68 -5.49
CA TRP A 205 18.27 -0.40 -5.62
C TRP A 205 18.38 0.11 -7.07
N PRO A 206 18.59 -0.77 -8.08
CA PRO A 206 18.55 -0.32 -9.48
C PRO A 206 17.19 0.25 -9.90
N GLN A 207 16.08 -0.36 -9.41
CA GLN A 207 14.74 0.15 -9.68
C GLN A 207 14.53 1.50 -9.01
N TRP A 208 14.92 1.65 -7.73
CA TRP A 208 14.86 2.92 -7.03
C TRP A 208 15.57 4.04 -7.81
N SER A 209 16.77 3.79 -8.31
CA SER A 209 17.57 4.78 -9.06
C SER A 209 16.96 5.17 -10.40
N ARG A 210 16.11 4.34 -11.01
CA ARG A 210 15.47 4.61 -12.31
C ARG A 210 14.19 5.43 -12.21
N ILE A 211 13.63 5.62 -11.02
CA ILE A 211 12.39 6.40 -10.86
C ILE A 211 12.64 7.85 -11.26
N THR A 212 11.83 8.39 -12.14
CA THR A 212 11.95 9.76 -12.65
C THR A 212 10.94 10.73 -12.06
N CYS A 213 9.80 10.23 -11.57
CA CYS A 213 8.75 11.08 -11.03
C CYS A 213 9.14 11.69 -9.67
N PRO A 214 8.54 12.85 -9.30
CA PRO A 214 8.65 13.40 -7.94
C PRO A 214 8.26 12.36 -6.89
N THR A 215 9.04 12.26 -5.82
CA THR A 215 8.87 11.22 -4.80
C THR A 215 8.89 11.81 -3.39
N LEU A 216 7.97 11.36 -2.54
CA LEU A 216 7.94 11.60 -1.10
C LEU A 216 8.20 10.28 -0.37
N LEU A 217 9.23 10.24 0.45
CA LEU A 217 9.49 9.18 1.43
C LEU A 217 8.94 9.63 2.79
N VAL A 218 8.01 8.86 3.35
CA VAL A 218 7.46 9.06 4.69
C VAL A 218 7.96 7.95 5.60
N GLN A 219 8.60 8.33 6.68
CA GLN A 219 9.16 7.43 7.68
C GLN A 219 8.47 7.67 9.03
N GLY A 220 8.10 6.59 9.74
CA GLY A 220 7.68 6.66 11.13
C GLY A 220 8.90 6.80 12.05
N GLU A 221 8.79 7.61 13.11
CA GLU A 221 9.88 7.74 14.09
C GLU A 221 10.25 6.40 14.73
N ASN A 222 9.25 5.55 14.97
CA ASN A 222 9.38 4.19 15.51
C ASN A 222 9.16 3.12 14.43
N GLY A 223 9.42 3.47 13.16
CA GLY A 223 9.19 2.62 12.01
C GLY A 223 10.16 1.44 11.90
N THR A 224 10.00 0.66 10.85
CA THR A 224 10.76 -0.58 10.64
C THR A 224 11.74 -0.51 9.48
N MET A 225 11.87 0.65 8.82
CA MET A 225 12.90 0.84 7.79
C MET A 225 14.29 0.57 8.37
N ARG A 226 15.14 -0.05 7.58
CA ARG A 226 16.49 -0.42 8.06
C ARG A 226 17.32 0.82 8.35
N PRO A 227 18.15 0.82 9.40
CA PRO A 227 19.11 1.89 9.63
C PRO A 227 19.98 2.14 8.38
N GLY A 228 20.08 3.41 7.98
CA GLY A 228 20.85 3.82 6.80
C GLY A 228 20.12 3.65 5.45
N GLU A 229 18.97 2.99 5.40
CA GLU A 229 18.21 2.83 4.16
C GLU A 229 17.62 4.15 3.66
N PRO A 230 16.93 4.96 4.47
CA PRO A 230 16.44 6.27 4.06
C PRO A 230 17.56 7.19 3.56
N GLU A 231 18.68 7.25 4.27
CA GLU A 231 19.84 8.07 3.92
C GLU A 231 20.42 7.64 2.56
N ARG A 232 20.53 6.35 2.31
CA ARG A 232 20.98 5.81 1.02
C ARG A 232 19.97 6.13 -0.10
N MET A 233 18.67 6.02 0.18
CA MET A 233 17.62 6.39 -0.78
C MET A 233 17.75 7.86 -1.19
N LEU A 234 17.94 8.76 -0.23
CA LEU A 234 18.13 10.20 -0.48
C LEU A 234 19.46 10.50 -1.21
N THR A 235 20.53 9.79 -0.89
CA THR A 235 21.81 9.92 -1.58
C THR A 235 21.70 9.54 -3.05
N LEU A 236 21.02 8.45 -3.36
CA LEU A 236 20.85 7.98 -4.75
C LEU A 236 19.85 8.83 -5.55
N ARG A 237 18.89 9.47 -4.87
CA ARG A 237 17.91 10.37 -5.48
C ARG A 237 17.72 11.63 -4.62
N PRO A 238 18.63 12.64 -4.76
CA PRO A 238 18.63 13.84 -3.90
C PRO A 238 17.36 14.69 -4.02
N GLY A 239 16.60 14.57 -5.13
CA GLY A 239 15.30 15.24 -5.30
C GLY A 239 14.12 14.58 -4.55
N THR A 240 14.37 13.51 -3.78
CA THR A 240 13.33 12.86 -2.99
C THR A 240 13.01 13.71 -1.76
N HIS A 241 11.73 14.07 -1.59
CA HIS A 241 11.26 14.69 -0.36
C HIS A 241 11.23 13.66 0.76
N HIS A 242 11.68 14.02 1.97
CA HIS A 242 11.63 13.14 3.13
C HIS A 242 10.85 13.77 4.28
N ARG A 243 10.02 12.97 4.94
CA ARG A 243 9.27 13.37 6.13
C ARG A 243 9.33 12.27 7.20
N LEU A 244 9.91 12.60 8.33
CA LEU A 244 9.82 11.80 9.56
C LEU A 244 8.53 12.19 10.28
N ILE A 245 7.71 11.20 10.64
CA ILE A 245 6.43 11.41 11.35
C ILE A 245 6.61 11.03 12.82
N PRO A 246 6.65 12.01 13.74
CA PRO A 246 6.80 11.76 15.16
C PRO A 246 5.67 10.91 15.74
N GLY A 247 6.03 9.95 16.60
CA GLY A 247 5.11 9.06 17.29
C GLY A 247 4.48 7.98 16.42
N ALA A 248 4.82 7.89 15.12
CA ALA A 248 4.34 6.82 14.25
C ALA A 248 5.31 5.63 14.26
N ALA A 249 4.74 4.43 14.22
CA ALA A 249 5.46 3.19 13.95
C ALA A 249 5.34 2.82 12.45
N HIS A 250 5.32 1.53 12.13
CA HIS A 250 5.26 1.04 10.75
C HIS A 250 3.96 1.44 10.02
N ASP A 251 2.85 1.46 10.74
CA ASP A 251 1.52 1.78 10.18
C ASP A 251 1.20 3.28 10.31
N VAL A 252 2.07 4.13 9.75
CA VAL A 252 1.97 5.60 9.82
C VAL A 252 0.57 6.11 9.46
N HIS A 253 -0.10 5.47 8.50
CA HIS A 253 -1.44 5.83 8.02
C HIS A 253 -2.55 5.53 9.05
N LEU A 254 -2.29 4.65 10.01
CA LEU A 254 -3.16 4.32 11.13
C LEU A 254 -2.78 5.12 12.39
N ASP A 255 -1.49 5.21 12.69
CA ASP A 255 -0.96 5.86 13.88
C ASP A 255 -1.12 7.39 13.85
N GLN A 256 -0.81 8.01 12.70
CA GLN A 256 -0.75 9.46 12.53
C GLN A 256 -1.42 9.91 11.21
N PRO A 257 -2.72 9.58 10.97
CA PRO A 257 -3.39 9.84 9.69
C PRO A 257 -3.43 11.33 9.31
N ASP A 258 -3.53 12.23 10.29
CA ASP A 258 -3.56 13.67 10.04
C ASP A 258 -2.20 14.21 9.60
N ARG A 259 -1.12 13.74 10.23
CA ARG A 259 0.25 14.14 9.87
C ARG A 259 0.65 13.59 8.51
N LEU A 260 0.27 12.33 8.21
CA LEU A 260 0.47 11.74 6.90
C LEU A 260 -0.30 12.52 5.82
N HIS A 261 -1.57 12.83 6.05
CA HIS A 261 -2.38 13.64 5.12
C HIS A 261 -1.72 15.01 4.86
N GLN A 262 -1.28 15.70 5.90
CA GLN A 262 -0.60 17.01 5.76
C GLN A 262 0.69 16.89 4.93
N ALA A 263 1.50 15.86 5.17
CA ALA A 263 2.73 15.62 4.41
C ALA A 263 2.45 15.39 2.93
N ILE A 264 1.46 14.54 2.61
CA ILE A 264 1.02 14.26 1.24
C ILE A 264 0.48 15.52 0.58
N ARG A 265 -0.43 16.23 1.23
CA ARG A 265 -1.03 17.46 0.71
C ARG A 265 0.02 18.54 0.41
N THR A 266 1.01 18.71 1.28
CA THR A 266 2.12 19.63 1.06
C THR A 266 2.93 19.23 -0.16
N PHE A 267 3.27 17.94 -0.27
CA PHE A 267 4.02 17.41 -1.40
C PHE A 267 3.29 17.59 -2.74
N LEU A 268 2.00 17.26 -2.79
CA LEU A 268 1.20 17.35 -4.02
C LEU A 268 0.99 18.81 -4.51
N ARG A 269 1.14 19.79 -3.63
CA ARG A 269 1.06 21.22 -3.97
C ARG A 269 2.39 21.85 -4.35
N THR A 270 3.50 21.17 -4.05
CA THR A 270 4.84 21.65 -4.41
C THR A 270 5.07 21.41 -5.91
N PRO A 271 5.32 22.44 -6.72
CA PRO A 271 5.69 22.22 -8.11
C PRO A 271 6.91 21.28 -8.19
N PRO A 272 6.99 20.41 -9.22
CA PRO A 272 8.20 19.65 -9.43
C PRO A 272 9.38 20.64 -9.54
N ALA A 273 10.50 20.29 -8.88
CA ALA A 273 11.73 21.09 -9.05
C ALA A 273 12.03 21.17 -10.55
N SER A 274 12.23 22.38 -11.05
CA SER A 274 12.65 22.56 -12.44
C SER A 274 13.96 21.79 -12.67
N PRO A 275 14.11 21.13 -13.83
CA PRO A 275 15.30 20.34 -14.17
C PRO A 275 16.58 21.17 -14.19
#